data_cf353aae31e19d3077f0ca71e5d8acfd
#
_entry.id   cf353aae31e19d3077f0ca71e5d8acfd
#
_cell.length_a   1.000
_cell.length_b   1.000
_cell.length_c   1.000
_cell.angle_alpha   90.00
_cell.angle_beta   90.00
_cell.angle_gamma   90.00
#
_symmetry.space_group_name_H-M   'P 1'
#
loop_
_entity.id
_entity.type
_entity.pdbx_description
1 polymer ?
#
loop_
_entity_poly.entity_id
_entity_poly.type
_entity_poly.pdbx_seq_one_letter_code
_entity_poly.pdbx_strand_id
1 'polypeptide(L)'
;MRLVSSFILLFLLFLSSHSIAQNYVFASLGTATAMPTTGWNLTGNAFVGDTPGDADNFSNELILTNSFNTQSGAVFYNSPINLSVCTNWEVQFDYRIWGGNAADGLAFCFLNVAPTGFVSGGGVGIPATANGLKVVMDTWDNCGGANPELQMYSGIGYSECILGIIKLQNIAGNLNFVRSNAYQPARVTYNNGVVNFFINNILYLTGTLPVNFSGYMGFTASTGGANDQHSIKNVVILTQQAPSNAGVNVVTCDDDPVQIGSAPNPNYVYTWTPATGVSNVNSANPMVTINNPGATAINVSYTVSTSLASSPGVCPTTDVVVVNVKPSKNTSITQVICDSNYYVFQNDTVFNSGIYVDTLSTSFGCDSIVTLNLTLVNSLDFDIPDTAFCIGNSLTTTLDPNFSYAWTPAFTANPSASVYLLQPTISTNYVVLATSSSGCVSSD
;
A
#
# COMPACT_ATOMS: atom_id res chain seq x y z
N MET A 1 40.34 -13.61 69.54
CA MET A 1 40.02 -13.94 68.17
C MET A 1 38.50 -13.95 68.05
N ARG A 2 37.90 -12.82 67.65
CA ARG A 2 36.44 -12.63 67.47
C ARG A 2 36.15 -12.55 66.00
N LEU A 3 35.39 -13.51 65.47
CA LEU A 3 34.82 -13.47 64.17
C LEU A 3 33.63 -12.51 64.16
N VAL A 4 33.71 -11.47 63.34
CA VAL A 4 32.58 -10.60 63.00
C VAL A 4 31.94 -11.17 61.74
N SER A 5 30.72 -11.69 61.90
CA SER A 5 29.89 -12.13 60.77
C SER A 5 29.17 -10.96 60.21
N SER A 6 29.54 -10.55 58.97
CA SER A 6 28.82 -9.52 58.20
C SER A 6 27.63 -10.12 57.49
N PHE A 7 26.43 -9.79 57.91
CA PHE A 7 25.19 -10.04 57.20
C PHE A 7 25.07 -9.03 56.07
N ILE A 8 25.24 -9.49 54.83
CA ILE A 8 24.90 -8.70 53.63
C ILE A 8 23.39 -8.88 53.39
N LEU A 9 22.63 -7.84 53.72
CA LEU A 9 21.22 -7.77 53.37
C LEU A 9 21.06 -7.47 51.88
N LEU A 10 20.75 -8.49 51.08
CA LEU A 10 20.48 -8.36 49.67
C LEU A 10 19.06 -7.77 49.50
N PHE A 11 19.01 -6.47 49.25
CA PHE A 11 17.76 -5.78 48.89
C PHE A 11 17.42 -6.13 47.44
N LEU A 12 16.59 -7.16 47.21
CA LEU A 12 15.98 -7.45 45.92
C LEU A 12 14.99 -6.31 45.62
N LEU A 13 15.46 -5.32 44.90
CA LEU A 13 14.61 -4.39 44.14
C LEU A 13 13.84 -5.21 43.11
N PHE A 14 12.60 -5.54 43.39
CA PHE A 14 11.63 -5.87 42.37
C PHE A 14 11.42 -4.63 41.49
N LEU A 15 12.27 -4.43 40.50
CA LEU A 15 11.95 -3.64 39.34
C LEU A 15 10.81 -4.38 38.62
N SER A 16 9.57 -3.99 38.90
CA SER A 16 8.47 -4.29 38.00
C SER A 16 8.84 -3.65 36.67
N SER A 17 9.34 -4.47 35.79
CA SER A 17 9.47 -4.11 34.38
C SER A 17 8.02 -3.93 33.86
N HIS A 18 7.46 -2.73 34.05
CA HIS A 18 6.42 -2.30 33.18
C HIS A 18 7.08 -2.25 31.80
N SER A 19 6.77 -3.19 30.93
CA SER A 19 7.11 -3.10 29.52
C SER A 19 6.39 -1.84 29.04
N ILE A 20 7.13 -0.73 28.99
CA ILE A 20 6.67 0.48 28.35
C ILE A 20 6.51 0.05 26.90
N ALA A 21 5.27 -0.04 26.43
CA ALA A 21 5.00 -0.27 25.02
C ALA A 21 5.83 0.74 24.25
N GLN A 22 6.67 0.27 23.35
CA GLN A 22 7.59 1.13 22.61
C GLN A 22 6.75 2.08 21.75
N ASN A 23 6.72 3.36 22.13
CA ASN A 23 6.06 4.40 21.35
C ASN A 23 6.92 4.72 20.13
N TYR A 24 6.28 4.80 18.96
CA TYR A 24 6.90 5.21 17.72
C TYR A 24 6.59 6.66 17.43
N VAL A 25 7.53 7.37 16.85
CA VAL A 25 7.30 8.71 16.33
C VAL A 25 6.36 8.62 15.14
N PHE A 26 5.12 9.05 15.34
CA PHE A 26 4.11 9.14 14.30
C PHE A 26 4.32 10.40 13.45
N ALA A 27 4.60 11.51 14.09
CA ALA A 27 4.94 12.77 13.44
C ALA A 27 5.85 13.60 14.34
N SER A 28 6.63 14.50 13.73
CA SER A 28 7.41 15.50 14.45
C SER A 28 7.34 16.84 13.73
N LEU A 29 7.51 17.91 14.47
CA LEU A 29 7.60 19.28 13.96
C LEU A 29 8.74 19.98 14.66
N GLY A 30 9.73 20.38 13.90
CA GLY A 30 10.95 21.01 14.41
C GLY A 30 12.08 20.03 14.71
N THR A 31 13.28 20.59 14.63
CA THR A 31 14.55 20.00 15.05
C THR A 31 15.32 21.03 15.88
N ALA A 32 16.48 20.68 16.39
CA ALA A 32 17.28 21.61 17.18
C ALA A 32 17.67 22.92 16.43
N THR A 33 17.71 22.90 15.09
CA THR A 33 18.19 24.02 14.28
C THR A 33 17.26 24.44 13.15
N ALA A 34 16.14 23.75 12.93
CA ALA A 34 15.21 24.03 11.83
C ALA A 34 13.78 23.57 12.16
N MET A 35 12.80 24.10 11.44
CA MET A 35 11.39 23.77 11.55
C MET A 35 10.86 23.22 10.23
N PRO A 36 11.15 21.96 9.86
CA PRO A 36 10.54 21.33 8.69
C PRO A 36 9.05 21.12 8.93
N THR A 37 8.21 21.61 8.02
CA THR A 37 6.74 21.55 8.12
C THR A 37 6.10 20.51 7.19
N THR A 38 6.89 19.61 6.61
CA THR A 38 6.36 18.53 5.77
C THR A 38 5.35 17.66 6.52
N GLY A 39 4.16 17.51 5.96
CA GLY A 39 3.06 16.78 6.60
C GLY A 39 2.23 17.62 7.58
N TRP A 40 2.55 18.89 7.76
CA TRP A 40 1.83 19.84 8.61
C TRP A 40 1.20 20.96 7.80
N ASN A 41 0.00 21.34 8.17
CA ASN A 41 -0.75 22.43 7.56
C ASN A 41 -0.77 23.65 8.51
N LEU A 42 -0.11 24.72 8.07
CA LEU A 42 -0.07 26.00 8.76
C LEU A 42 -1.16 26.91 8.22
N THR A 43 -1.90 27.57 9.09
CA THR A 43 -2.99 28.47 8.71
C THR A 43 -3.04 29.72 9.58
N GLY A 44 -3.75 30.76 9.09
CA GLY A 44 -3.86 32.04 9.76
C GLY A 44 -2.52 32.78 9.81
N ASN A 45 -2.15 33.27 10.99
CA ASN A 45 -0.91 34.01 11.22
C ASN A 45 0.30 33.11 11.53
N ALA A 46 0.16 31.78 11.48
CA ALA A 46 1.24 30.85 11.82
C ALA A 46 2.36 30.88 10.76
N PHE A 47 3.60 30.94 11.20
CA PHE A 47 4.80 30.92 10.35
C PHE A 47 6.01 30.33 11.08
N VAL A 48 7.00 29.89 10.32
CA VAL A 48 8.30 29.46 10.86
C VAL A 48 9.20 30.67 11.07
N GLY A 49 9.80 30.80 12.24
CA GLY A 49 10.63 31.94 12.56
C GLY A 49 11.63 31.68 13.69
N ASP A 50 12.33 32.73 14.05
CA ASP A 50 13.20 32.84 15.21
C ASP A 50 12.51 33.74 16.22
N THR A 51 12.43 33.30 17.47
CA THR A 51 11.79 34.07 18.55
C THR A 51 12.77 35.09 19.12
N PRO A 52 12.51 36.38 18.99
CA PRO A 52 13.43 37.37 19.50
C PRO A 52 13.73 37.25 21.00
N GLY A 53 15.01 37.11 21.34
CA GLY A 53 15.49 37.05 22.71
C GLY A 53 15.40 35.70 23.38
N ASP A 54 15.25 34.64 22.63
CA ASP A 54 15.48 33.28 23.11
C ASP A 54 17.00 32.97 23.18
N ALA A 55 17.35 31.72 23.49
CA ALA A 55 18.74 31.32 23.74
C ALA A 55 19.53 30.96 22.48
N ASP A 56 18.91 30.92 21.31
CA ASP A 56 19.57 30.59 20.04
C ASP A 56 19.19 31.59 18.93
N ASN A 57 19.76 31.44 17.74
CA ASN A 57 19.48 32.29 16.57
C ASN A 57 19.02 31.41 15.39
N PHE A 58 18.29 30.34 15.65
CA PHE A 58 17.79 29.45 14.61
C PHE A 58 16.29 29.69 14.36
N SER A 59 15.86 29.63 13.11
CA SER A 59 14.44 29.60 12.77
C SER A 59 13.88 28.19 12.98
N ASN A 60 13.91 27.74 14.23
CA ASN A 60 13.48 26.40 14.67
C ASN A 60 12.18 26.43 15.49
N GLU A 61 11.51 27.57 15.54
CA GLU A 61 10.21 27.74 16.16
C GLU A 61 9.09 27.88 15.15
N LEU A 62 7.93 27.43 15.54
CA LEU A 62 6.66 27.75 14.90
C LEU A 62 5.96 28.83 15.73
N ILE A 63 5.89 30.03 15.17
CA ILE A 63 5.22 31.18 15.76
C ILE A 63 3.75 31.13 15.29
N LEU A 64 2.82 30.88 16.23
CA LEU A 64 1.38 30.83 15.93
C LEU A 64 0.79 32.25 15.85
N THR A 65 1.19 33.13 16.77
CA THR A 65 0.87 34.56 16.73
C THR A 65 2.05 35.40 17.19
N ASN A 66 2.22 36.58 16.64
CA ASN A 66 3.10 37.61 17.19
C ASN A 66 2.40 38.42 18.29
N SER A 67 3.15 39.29 18.97
CA SER A 67 2.61 40.24 19.93
C SER A 67 1.87 41.42 19.24
N PHE A 68 0.92 41.09 18.36
CA PHE A 68 -0.01 42.02 17.73
C PHE A 68 -1.46 41.62 18.04
N ASN A 69 -2.34 42.62 18.10
CA ASN A 69 -3.76 42.39 18.38
C ASN A 69 -4.47 41.67 17.22
N THR A 70 -5.53 40.95 17.52
CA THR A 70 -6.47 40.34 16.57
C THR A 70 -5.79 39.34 15.61
N GLN A 71 -4.90 38.52 16.12
CA GLN A 71 -4.29 37.41 15.37
C GLN A 71 -4.90 36.07 15.77
N SER A 72 -4.88 35.14 14.83
CA SER A 72 -5.10 33.72 15.11
C SER A 72 -4.26 32.87 14.16
N GLY A 73 -3.58 31.89 14.70
CA GLY A 73 -2.72 30.99 13.98
C GLY A 73 -2.91 29.54 14.43
N ALA A 74 -2.69 28.63 13.52
CA ALA A 74 -2.81 27.21 13.82
C ALA A 74 -1.87 26.36 12.98
N VAL A 75 -1.53 25.19 13.51
CA VAL A 75 -0.81 24.13 12.80
C VAL A 75 -1.43 22.79 13.13
N PHE A 76 -1.73 21.98 12.11
CA PHE A 76 -2.28 20.64 12.28
C PHE A 76 -1.56 19.63 11.43
N TYR A 77 -1.35 18.43 11.98
CA TYR A 77 -0.81 17.33 11.23
C TYR A 77 -1.88 16.80 10.24
N ASN A 78 -1.46 16.48 9.00
CA ASN A 78 -2.39 16.16 7.89
C ASN A 78 -3.03 14.78 8.00
N SER A 79 -2.48 13.86 8.80
CA SER A 79 -3.00 12.51 8.96
C SER A 79 -3.69 12.35 10.31
N PRO A 80 -4.96 11.89 10.32
CA PRO A 80 -5.70 11.68 11.57
C PRO A 80 -5.26 10.40 12.28
N ILE A 81 -5.42 10.37 13.59
CA ILE A 81 -5.28 9.18 14.43
C ILE A 81 -6.67 8.65 14.75
N ASN A 82 -6.90 7.35 14.49
CA ASN A 82 -8.17 6.70 14.80
C ASN A 82 -8.15 6.12 16.22
N LEU A 83 -8.86 6.76 17.15
CA LEU A 83 -8.93 6.34 18.55
C LEU A 83 -9.71 5.04 18.79
N SER A 84 -10.51 4.57 17.82
CA SER A 84 -11.20 3.28 17.96
C SER A 84 -10.25 2.07 17.87
N VAL A 85 -9.07 2.26 17.28
CA VAL A 85 -8.03 1.22 17.13
C VAL A 85 -6.70 1.60 17.77
N CYS A 86 -6.44 2.93 17.97
CA CYS A 86 -5.27 3.48 18.62
C CYS A 86 -5.63 4.01 20.01
N THR A 87 -5.48 3.18 21.01
CA THR A 87 -5.91 3.49 22.38
C THR A 87 -4.88 4.26 23.21
N ASN A 88 -3.69 4.48 22.65
CA ASN A 88 -2.63 5.21 23.33
C ASN A 88 -1.86 6.13 22.38
N TRP A 89 -1.65 7.36 22.80
CA TRP A 89 -0.75 8.31 22.17
C TRP A 89 -0.21 9.31 23.20
N GLU A 90 0.88 9.95 22.84
CA GLU A 90 1.48 11.03 23.61
C GLU A 90 1.96 12.12 22.64
N VAL A 91 1.74 13.38 23.00
CA VAL A 91 2.29 14.54 22.31
C VAL A 91 3.19 15.28 23.27
N GLN A 92 4.45 15.44 22.89
CA GLN A 92 5.45 16.23 23.59
C GLN A 92 5.73 17.49 22.77
N PHE A 93 5.91 18.62 23.43
CA PHE A 93 6.23 19.90 22.80
C PHE A 93 6.80 20.88 23.81
N ASP A 94 7.57 21.83 23.33
CA ASP A 94 7.95 23.02 24.10
C ASP A 94 7.09 24.19 23.65
N TYR A 95 6.53 24.95 24.58
CA TYR A 95 5.74 26.14 24.29
C TYR A 95 6.31 27.39 24.96
N ARG A 96 6.02 28.55 24.40
CA ARG A 96 6.34 29.86 24.93
C ARG A 96 5.19 30.82 24.71
N ILE A 97 4.81 31.56 25.78
CA ILE A 97 3.81 32.62 25.76
C ILE A 97 4.45 33.84 26.43
N TRP A 98 4.82 34.85 25.63
CA TRP A 98 5.52 36.02 26.16
C TRP A 98 5.63 37.15 25.10
N GLY A 99 5.96 38.34 25.58
CA GLY A 99 6.40 39.47 24.71
C GLY A 99 5.34 40.56 24.50
N GLY A 100 4.12 40.34 24.99
CA GLY A 100 3.02 41.30 24.97
C GLY A 100 2.45 41.57 26.35
N ASN A 101 1.14 41.75 26.44
CA ASN A 101 0.41 42.12 27.61
C ASN A 101 -0.57 41.02 28.12
N ALA A 102 -0.22 39.76 27.91
CA ALA A 102 -0.81 38.55 28.46
C ALA A 102 -2.18 38.13 27.88
N ALA A 103 -2.30 38.02 26.54
CA ALA A 103 -3.53 37.53 25.90
C ALA A 103 -3.27 36.76 24.60
N ASP A 104 -4.20 35.91 24.09
CA ASP A 104 -5.28 35.33 24.87
C ASP A 104 -4.87 33.93 25.39
N GLY A 105 -4.15 33.14 24.58
CA GLY A 105 -3.66 31.83 24.99
C GLY A 105 -3.25 30.95 23.83
N LEU A 106 -2.80 29.72 24.20
CA LEU A 106 -2.37 28.64 23.32
C LEU A 106 -3.12 27.35 23.67
N ALA A 107 -3.50 26.58 22.66
CA ALA A 107 -4.14 25.27 22.87
C ALA A 107 -3.49 24.16 22.07
N PHE A 108 -3.38 22.97 22.70
CA PHE A 108 -3.27 21.70 21.99
C PHE A 108 -4.68 21.19 21.67
N CYS A 109 -4.86 20.69 20.44
CA CYS A 109 -6.14 20.21 19.94
C CYS A 109 -6.04 18.80 19.35
N PHE A 110 -7.09 18.00 19.60
CA PHE A 110 -7.35 16.75 18.89
C PHE A 110 -8.80 16.79 18.39
N LEU A 111 -8.97 17.07 17.08
CA LEU A 111 -10.26 17.44 16.49
C LEU A 111 -10.70 16.44 15.43
N ASN A 112 -12.01 16.16 15.37
CA ASN A 112 -12.59 15.17 14.44
C ASN A 112 -12.59 15.60 12.96
N VAL A 113 -12.27 16.86 12.68
CA VAL A 113 -12.13 17.41 11.31
C VAL A 113 -10.88 18.26 11.25
N ALA A 114 -10.29 18.36 10.05
CA ALA A 114 -9.22 19.32 9.80
C ALA A 114 -9.79 20.73 9.97
N PRO A 115 -9.20 21.56 10.87
CA PRO A 115 -9.82 22.80 11.29
C PRO A 115 -9.78 23.88 10.22
N THR A 116 -10.89 24.61 10.15
CA THR A 116 -11.06 25.84 9.36
C THR A 116 -11.83 26.87 10.17
N GLY A 117 -11.71 28.17 9.84
CA GLY A 117 -12.48 29.21 10.48
C GLY A 117 -12.08 29.49 11.95
N PHE A 118 -10.83 29.86 12.17
CA PHE A 118 -10.26 30.16 13.47
C PHE A 118 -10.90 31.37 14.14
N VAL A 119 -11.08 31.29 15.48
CA VAL A 119 -11.68 32.34 16.32
C VAL A 119 -10.58 33.08 17.08
N SER A 120 -10.42 34.38 16.85
CA SER A 120 -9.47 35.22 17.58
C SER A 120 -10.00 35.61 18.98
N GLY A 121 -9.15 36.20 19.80
CA GLY A 121 -9.46 36.59 21.18
C GLY A 121 -9.73 35.37 22.06
N GLY A 122 -10.69 35.44 22.98
CA GLY A 122 -11.05 34.38 23.92
C GLY A 122 -11.43 33.03 23.30
N GLY A 123 -11.46 32.93 21.98
CA GLY A 123 -11.57 31.64 21.28
C GLY A 123 -10.25 30.87 21.13
N VAL A 124 -9.12 31.45 21.53
CA VAL A 124 -7.78 30.85 21.55
C VAL A 124 -7.40 30.22 20.19
N GLY A 125 -7.89 30.80 19.07
CA GLY A 125 -7.69 30.27 17.72
C GLY A 125 -8.41 28.96 17.43
N ILE A 126 -9.24 28.45 18.32
CA ILE A 126 -9.97 27.20 18.14
C ILE A 126 -11.18 27.44 17.22
N PRO A 127 -11.38 26.65 16.14
CA PRO A 127 -12.55 26.82 15.27
C PRO A 127 -13.85 26.57 16.00
N ALA A 128 -14.85 27.45 15.80
CA ALA A 128 -16.15 27.39 16.47
C ALA A 128 -16.91 26.07 16.21
N THR A 129 -16.68 25.43 15.09
CA THR A 129 -17.35 24.17 14.68
C THR A 129 -16.54 22.91 14.99
N ALA A 130 -15.30 23.04 15.44
CA ALA A 130 -14.42 21.90 15.66
C ALA A 130 -14.80 21.12 16.94
N ASN A 131 -15.07 19.84 16.76
CA ASN A 131 -15.40 18.92 17.85
C ASN A 131 -14.19 18.06 18.25
N GLY A 132 -13.98 17.90 19.55
CA GLY A 132 -12.90 17.07 20.09
C GLY A 132 -12.30 17.62 21.36
N LEU A 133 -11.08 17.13 21.68
CA LEU A 133 -10.30 17.55 22.83
C LEU A 133 -9.58 18.86 22.57
N LYS A 134 -9.59 19.75 23.56
CA LYS A 134 -8.79 20.98 23.64
C LYS A 134 -8.15 21.05 25.02
N VAL A 135 -6.85 21.22 25.07
CA VAL A 135 -6.07 21.51 26.28
C VAL A 135 -5.57 22.93 26.12
N VAL A 136 -6.12 23.84 26.91
CA VAL A 136 -5.95 25.27 26.74
C VAL A 136 -5.09 25.84 27.88
N MET A 137 -4.11 26.61 27.52
CA MET A 137 -3.30 27.48 28.39
C MET A 137 -3.80 28.91 28.18
N ASP A 138 -4.81 29.26 28.94
CA ASP A 138 -5.48 30.56 28.89
C ASP A 138 -4.73 31.59 29.73
N THR A 139 -4.40 32.72 29.14
CA THR A 139 -3.60 33.77 29.78
C THR A 139 -4.39 35.08 30.00
N TRP A 140 -5.65 35.15 29.53
CA TRP A 140 -6.50 36.34 29.59
C TRP A 140 -7.90 36.01 30.08
N ASP A 141 -8.34 36.70 31.12
CA ASP A 141 -9.68 36.56 31.69
C ASP A 141 -10.73 37.26 30.81
N ASN A 142 -11.54 36.47 30.09
CA ASN A 142 -12.69 36.98 29.34
C ASN A 142 -14.01 36.92 30.17
N CYS A 143 -14.03 36.22 31.30
CA CYS A 143 -15.27 35.85 31.99
C CYS A 143 -15.24 36.12 33.50
N GLY A 144 -14.24 36.78 34.07
CA GLY A 144 -14.12 37.11 35.50
C GLY A 144 -13.56 35.95 36.31
N GLY A 145 -12.49 35.32 35.87
CA GLY A 145 -11.76 34.27 36.55
C GLY A 145 -10.39 34.71 37.08
N ALA A 146 -9.57 33.76 37.45
CA ALA A 146 -8.18 33.96 37.79
C ALA A 146 -7.30 33.53 36.64
N ASN A 147 -6.40 34.38 36.20
CA ASN A 147 -5.47 34.10 35.10
C ASN A 147 -4.01 34.06 35.55
N PRO A 148 -3.15 33.22 34.90
CA PRO A 148 -3.47 32.22 33.86
C PRO A 148 -4.31 31.05 34.37
N GLU A 149 -5.05 30.40 33.46
CA GLU A 149 -5.79 29.15 33.68
C GLU A 149 -5.26 28.01 32.78
N LEU A 150 -5.40 26.78 33.30
CA LEU A 150 -5.22 25.54 32.52
C LEU A 150 -6.57 24.85 32.40
N GLN A 151 -7.01 24.56 31.21
CA GLN A 151 -8.35 24.08 30.93
C GLN A 151 -8.33 22.88 29.98
N MET A 152 -9.21 21.92 30.21
CA MET A 152 -9.40 20.76 29.32
C MET A 152 -10.87 20.63 28.95
N TYR A 153 -11.18 20.71 27.68
CA TYR A 153 -12.52 20.66 27.11
C TYR A 153 -12.71 19.54 26.15
N SER A 154 -13.93 19.03 26.04
CA SER A 154 -14.39 18.16 24.97
C SER A 154 -15.70 18.72 24.39
N GLY A 155 -15.93 18.53 23.11
CA GLY A 155 -17.14 18.99 22.42
C GLY A 155 -16.89 19.98 21.32
N ILE A 156 -17.92 20.70 20.88
CA ILE A 156 -17.88 21.62 19.73
C ILE A 156 -17.39 22.99 20.17
N GLY A 157 -16.43 23.55 19.40
CA GLY A 157 -15.89 24.88 19.63
C GLY A 157 -15.12 25.02 20.94
N TYR A 158 -14.87 26.24 21.31
CA TYR A 158 -14.31 26.66 22.60
C TYR A 158 -14.73 28.11 22.91
N SER A 159 -15.13 28.33 24.11
CA SER A 159 -15.24 29.69 24.70
C SER A 159 -15.19 29.53 26.19
N GLU A 160 -14.35 30.30 26.83
CA GLU A 160 -14.27 30.36 28.31
C GLU A 160 -15.61 30.68 28.92
N CYS A 161 -16.41 31.53 28.28
CA CYS A 161 -17.66 32.08 28.80
C CYS A 161 -18.93 31.31 28.44
N ILE A 162 -18.88 30.33 27.54
CA ILE A 162 -20.09 29.63 27.08
C ILE A 162 -20.40 28.42 27.97
N LEU A 163 -21.60 28.45 28.57
CA LEU A 163 -22.20 27.30 29.20
C LEU A 163 -22.66 26.31 28.13
N GLY A 164 -22.14 25.07 28.18
CA GLY A 164 -22.54 24.00 27.25
C GLY A 164 -21.39 23.21 26.60
N ILE A 165 -20.18 23.73 26.67
CA ILE A 165 -18.99 22.95 26.33
C ILE A 165 -18.71 21.97 27.49
N ILE A 166 -18.49 20.71 27.22
CA ILE A 166 -18.15 19.72 28.23
C ILE A 166 -16.77 20.06 28.80
N LYS A 167 -16.74 20.63 29.99
CA LYS A 167 -15.51 20.95 30.72
C LYS A 167 -15.05 19.72 31.47
N LEU A 168 -13.91 19.17 31.09
CA LEU A 168 -13.34 17.99 31.76
C LEU A 168 -12.62 18.36 33.03
N GLN A 169 -11.79 19.39 32.99
CA GLN A 169 -11.10 19.94 34.17
C GLN A 169 -10.66 21.39 33.92
N ASN A 170 -10.62 22.16 35.01
CA ASN A 170 -10.08 23.52 35.01
C ASN A 170 -9.23 23.73 36.26
N ILE A 171 -8.06 24.35 36.13
CA ILE A 171 -7.20 24.77 37.22
C ILE A 171 -6.81 26.23 37.03
N ALA A 172 -7.04 27.03 38.02
CA ALA A 172 -6.72 28.45 38.08
C ALA A 172 -5.92 28.80 39.35
N GLY A 173 -5.26 29.94 39.30
CA GLY A 173 -4.50 30.50 40.44
C GLY A 173 -3.07 29.94 40.54
N ASN A 174 -2.13 30.86 40.84
CA ASN A 174 -0.71 30.61 41.02
C ASN A 174 0.01 29.90 39.88
N LEU A 175 -0.49 30.07 38.62
CA LEU A 175 0.01 29.48 37.41
C LEU A 175 0.85 30.48 36.58
N ASN A 176 1.47 31.46 37.21
CA ASN A 176 2.24 32.53 36.53
C ASN A 176 3.33 32.01 35.60
N PHE A 177 3.80 30.78 35.86
CA PHE A 177 4.80 30.12 35.00
C PHE A 177 4.26 29.72 33.62
N VAL A 178 2.93 29.63 33.43
CA VAL A 178 2.29 29.31 32.14
C VAL A 178 2.68 30.37 31.11
N ARG A 179 2.75 31.63 31.53
CA ARG A 179 3.29 32.73 30.73
C ARG A 179 4.78 32.93 31.06
N SER A 180 5.66 32.57 30.16
CA SER A 180 7.12 32.54 30.37
C SER A 180 7.89 32.99 29.13
N ASN A 181 8.99 33.75 29.38
CA ASN A 181 9.95 34.06 28.33
C ASN A 181 10.79 32.84 27.88
N ALA A 182 10.96 31.86 28.74
CA ALA A 182 11.63 30.62 28.45
C ALA A 182 10.63 29.58 27.94
N TYR A 183 11.06 28.75 26.98
CA TYR A 183 10.27 27.58 26.54
C TYR A 183 10.05 26.63 27.71
N GLN A 184 8.80 26.15 27.84
CA GLN A 184 8.37 25.22 28.86
C GLN A 184 8.02 23.89 28.21
N PRO A 185 8.64 22.76 28.61
CA PRO A 185 8.27 21.46 28.08
C PRO A 185 6.88 21.05 28.62
N ALA A 186 6.02 20.68 27.68
CA ALA A 186 4.66 20.21 27.96
C ALA A 186 4.40 18.86 27.29
N ARG A 187 3.43 18.12 27.86
CA ARG A 187 3.08 16.79 27.36
C ARG A 187 1.61 16.51 27.58
N VAL A 188 0.93 16.04 26.54
CA VAL A 188 -0.42 15.50 26.61
C VAL A 188 -0.36 14.00 26.36
N THR A 189 -0.94 13.20 27.24
CA THR A 189 -1.04 11.74 27.07
C THR A 189 -2.50 11.33 26.98
N TYR A 190 -2.75 10.32 26.16
CA TYR A 190 -4.03 9.64 26.07
C TYR A 190 -3.81 8.13 26.26
N ASN A 191 -4.58 7.55 27.17
CA ASN A 191 -4.55 6.11 27.41
C ASN A 191 -5.97 5.61 27.72
N ASN A 192 -6.54 4.83 26.79
CA ASN A 192 -7.87 4.20 26.95
C ASN A 192 -8.95 5.17 27.46
N GLY A 193 -9.02 6.37 26.89
CA GLY A 193 -10.02 7.38 27.25
C GLY A 193 -9.56 8.36 28.34
N VAL A 194 -8.46 8.10 29.04
CA VAL A 194 -7.92 9.04 30.02
C VAL A 194 -6.91 9.97 29.39
N VAL A 195 -7.12 11.26 29.50
CA VAL A 195 -6.23 12.32 29.04
C VAL A 195 -5.55 12.97 30.23
N ASN A 196 -4.23 13.11 30.16
CA ASN A 196 -3.47 13.86 31.18
C ASN A 196 -2.65 14.96 30.49
N PHE A 197 -2.51 16.11 31.13
CA PHE A 197 -1.67 17.22 30.71
C PHE A 197 -0.62 17.55 31.76
N PHE A 198 0.62 17.63 31.31
CA PHE A 198 1.78 17.90 32.13
C PHE A 198 2.53 19.14 31.62
N ILE A 199 3.05 19.93 32.52
CA ILE A 199 4.07 20.97 32.24
C ILE A 199 5.25 20.70 33.21
N ASN A 200 6.47 20.71 32.67
CA ASN A 200 7.70 20.40 33.44
C ASN A 200 7.61 19.06 34.18
N ASN A 201 6.96 18.05 33.56
CA ASN A 201 6.68 16.72 34.13
C ASN A 201 5.73 16.71 35.37
N ILE A 202 5.12 17.81 35.69
CA ILE A 202 4.12 17.90 36.75
C ILE A 202 2.72 17.74 36.14
N LEU A 203 1.89 16.83 36.65
CA LEU A 203 0.51 16.63 36.22
C LEU A 203 -0.35 17.80 36.68
N TYR A 204 -1.00 18.49 35.75
CA TYR A 204 -1.95 19.58 36.08
C TYR A 204 -3.39 19.22 35.77
N LEU A 205 -3.65 18.55 34.63
CA LEU A 205 -5.01 18.21 34.25
C LEU A 205 -5.14 16.71 33.99
N THR A 206 -6.30 16.16 34.38
CA THR A 206 -6.73 14.83 34.00
C THR A 206 -8.20 14.86 33.62
N GLY A 207 -8.60 14.12 32.59
CA GLY A 207 -9.99 14.08 32.15
C GLY A 207 -10.27 12.81 31.33
N THR A 208 -11.54 12.58 31.04
CA THR A 208 -11.99 11.44 30.24
C THR A 208 -12.55 11.94 28.93
N LEU A 209 -11.99 11.42 27.80
CA LEU A 209 -12.47 11.70 26.47
C LEU A 209 -13.21 10.47 25.95
N PRO A 210 -14.48 10.56 25.54
CA PRO A 210 -15.17 9.48 24.85
C PRO A 210 -14.47 9.13 23.54
N VAL A 211 -14.16 7.85 23.34
CA VAL A 211 -13.28 7.37 22.30
C VAL A 211 -14.06 6.73 21.19
N ASN A 212 -14.22 7.38 20.05
CA ASN A 212 -14.79 6.71 18.85
C ASN A 212 -14.67 7.51 17.55
N PHE A 213 -13.68 8.40 17.41
CA PHE A 213 -13.49 9.13 16.17
C PHE A 213 -12.01 9.21 15.76
N SER A 214 -11.78 9.44 14.46
CA SER A 214 -10.47 9.80 13.93
C SER A 214 -10.27 11.30 14.10
N GLY A 215 -9.15 11.71 14.70
CA GLY A 215 -8.88 13.11 14.98
C GLY A 215 -7.54 13.58 14.46
N TYR A 216 -7.49 14.87 14.13
CA TYR A 216 -6.29 15.60 13.74
C TYR A 216 -5.67 16.26 14.96
N MET A 217 -4.35 16.09 15.12
CA MET A 217 -3.58 16.72 16.20
C MET A 217 -2.96 18.04 15.73
N GLY A 218 -2.98 19.04 16.58
CA GLY A 218 -2.39 20.31 16.26
C GLY A 218 -2.45 21.32 17.41
N PHE A 219 -2.06 22.54 17.06
CA PHE A 219 -1.98 23.65 18.01
C PHE A 219 -2.66 24.88 17.42
N THR A 220 -3.28 25.66 18.29
CA THR A 220 -3.87 26.94 17.95
C THR A 220 -3.47 28.00 18.98
N ALA A 221 -3.45 29.25 18.54
CA ALA A 221 -3.31 30.40 19.43
C ALA A 221 -4.03 31.60 18.84
N SER A 222 -4.38 32.55 19.71
CA SER A 222 -4.92 33.83 19.28
C SER A 222 -4.56 34.97 20.20
N THR A 223 -4.78 36.17 19.70
CA THR A 223 -4.73 37.43 20.43
C THR A 223 -6.01 38.23 20.17
N GLY A 224 -6.42 39.06 21.12
CA GLY A 224 -7.62 39.89 21.01
C GLY A 224 -7.28 41.39 21.05
N GLY A 225 -7.89 42.10 22.04
CA GLY A 225 -7.55 43.49 22.37
C GLY A 225 -6.21 43.62 23.12
N ALA A 226 -5.77 42.54 23.75
CA ALA A 226 -4.44 42.33 24.30
C ALA A 226 -3.72 41.23 23.52
N ASN A 227 -2.43 41.02 23.73
CA ASN A 227 -1.64 40.13 22.91
C ASN A 227 -0.46 39.49 23.67
N ASP A 228 0.03 38.37 23.12
CA ASP A 228 1.36 37.79 23.34
C ASP A 228 1.86 37.11 22.05
N GLN A 229 3.14 36.84 21.97
CA GLN A 229 3.66 35.89 21.03
C GLN A 229 3.44 34.48 21.59
N HIS A 230 2.80 33.65 20.79
CA HIS A 230 2.62 32.24 21.10
C HIS A 230 3.45 31.42 20.12
N SER A 231 4.38 30.62 20.63
CA SER A 231 5.24 29.79 19.82
C SER A 231 5.42 28.39 20.42
N ILE A 232 5.69 27.42 19.53
CA ILE A 232 5.99 26.04 19.89
C ILE A 232 7.23 25.57 19.15
N LYS A 233 7.91 24.58 19.71
CA LYS A 233 9.02 23.85 19.08
C LYS A 233 9.11 22.42 19.62
N ASN A 234 9.98 21.59 19.01
CA ASN A 234 10.27 20.22 19.45
C ASN A 234 9.01 19.36 19.59
N VAL A 235 8.03 19.51 18.67
CA VAL A 235 6.79 18.72 18.72
C VAL A 235 7.08 17.29 18.28
N VAL A 236 6.69 16.31 19.10
CA VAL A 236 6.77 14.88 18.79
C VAL A 236 5.44 14.24 19.15
N ILE A 237 4.80 13.61 18.17
CA ILE A 237 3.62 12.75 18.36
C ILE A 237 4.09 11.31 18.40
N LEU A 238 3.84 10.64 19.50
CA LEU A 238 4.18 9.25 19.75
C LEU A 238 2.91 8.42 19.78
N THR A 239 2.90 7.32 19.05
CA THR A 239 1.80 6.35 19.04
C THR A 239 2.32 4.93 19.10
N GLN A 240 1.43 3.97 19.31
CA GLN A 240 1.72 2.54 19.13
C GLN A 240 1.59 2.10 17.67
N GLN A 241 1.51 3.03 16.74
CA GLN A 241 1.26 2.80 15.35
C GLN A 241 2.57 2.47 14.61
N ALA A 242 2.69 1.27 14.07
CA ALA A 242 3.79 0.90 13.20
C ALA A 242 3.52 1.40 11.78
N PRO A 243 4.50 1.99 11.07
CA PRO A 243 4.31 2.39 9.68
C PRO A 243 4.09 1.16 8.79
N SER A 244 3.12 1.23 7.89
CA SER A 244 2.87 0.21 6.88
C SER A 244 3.51 0.61 5.55
N ASN A 245 4.11 -0.37 4.86
CA ASN A 245 4.72 -0.16 3.55
C ASN A 245 4.53 -1.41 2.69
N ALA A 246 3.62 -1.31 1.74
CA ALA A 246 3.30 -2.38 0.78
C ALA A 246 4.31 -2.47 -0.39
N GLY A 247 5.25 -1.53 -0.47
CA GLY A 247 6.16 -1.39 -1.60
C GLY A 247 5.54 -0.61 -2.76
N VAL A 248 6.28 -0.52 -3.86
CA VAL A 248 5.82 0.12 -5.09
C VAL A 248 4.98 -0.86 -5.92
N ASN A 249 4.09 -0.34 -6.77
CA ASN A 249 3.35 -1.17 -7.72
C ASN A 249 4.32 -1.93 -8.63
N VAL A 250 4.02 -3.20 -8.85
CA VAL A 250 4.89 -4.12 -9.61
C VAL A 250 4.16 -4.71 -10.80
N VAL A 251 4.94 -5.15 -11.78
CA VAL A 251 4.47 -5.86 -12.97
C VAL A 251 5.13 -7.23 -12.99
N THR A 252 4.36 -8.26 -13.27
CA THR A 252 4.84 -9.64 -13.41
C THR A 252 4.12 -10.34 -14.56
N CYS A 253 4.56 -11.52 -14.93
CA CYS A 253 3.89 -12.39 -15.89
C CYS A 253 3.03 -13.43 -15.18
N ASP A 254 2.13 -14.05 -15.95
CA ASP A 254 1.30 -15.17 -15.51
C ASP A 254 2.15 -16.26 -14.85
N ASP A 255 1.76 -16.67 -13.65
CA ASP A 255 2.45 -17.64 -12.79
C ASP A 255 3.90 -17.29 -12.38
N ASP A 256 4.44 -16.13 -12.75
CA ASP A 256 5.75 -15.68 -12.31
C ASP A 256 5.68 -15.05 -10.92
N PRO A 257 6.51 -15.52 -9.96
CA PRO A 257 6.53 -14.96 -8.62
C PRO A 257 7.17 -13.57 -8.60
N VAL A 258 6.52 -12.62 -7.95
CA VAL A 258 7.03 -11.26 -7.73
C VAL A 258 7.02 -10.91 -6.25
N GLN A 259 8.04 -10.22 -5.78
CA GLN A 259 8.11 -9.75 -4.40
C GLN A 259 7.35 -8.45 -4.22
N ILE A 260 6.54 -8.38 -3.15
CA ILE A 260 5.88 -7.17 -2.67
C ILE A 260 6.33 -6.85 -1.25
N GLY A 261 5.96 -5.69 -0.72
CA GLY A 261 6.28 -5.30 0.65
C GLY A 261 7.64 -4.61 0.77
N SER A 262 8.16 -4.59 1.98
CA SER A 262 9.38 -3.88 2.35
C SER A 262 10.31 -4.75 3.21
N ALA A 263 11.50 -4.23 3.51
CA ALA A 263 12.44 -4.93 4.39
C ALA A 263 11.80 -5.28 5.75
N PRO A 264 12.04 -6.50 6.29
CA PRO A 264 11.45 -6.93 7.54
C PRO A 264 11.98 -6.11 8.73
N ASN A 265 11.06 -5.78 9.66
CA ASN A 265 11.41 -5.19 10.94
C ASN A 265 10.97 -6.15 12.06
N PRO A 266 11.87 -6.59 12.97
CA PRO A 266 11.54 -7.55 14.01
C PRO A 266 10.53 -7.01 15.05
N ASN A 267 10.34 -5.69 15.10
CA ASN A 267 9.39 -5.05 16.00
C ASN A 267 7.96 -4.97 15.43
N TYR A 268 7.72 -5.46 14.20
CA TYR A 268 6.44 -5.39 13.54
C TYR A 268 5.87 -6.78 13.24
N VAL A 269 4.56 -6.88 13.20
CA VAL A 269 3.81 -8.00 12.63
C VAL A 269 3.02 -7.50 11.44
N TYR A 270 2.91 -8.37 10.44
CA TYR A 270 2.31 -8.06 9.15
C TYR A 270 1.15 -9.00 8.88
N THR A 271 0.16 -8.54 8.13
CA THR A 271 -0.92 -9.39 7.62
C THR A 271 -1.34 -8.88 6.25
N TRP A 272 -1.19 -9.73 5.22
CA TRP A 272 -1.58 -9.41 3.84
C TRP A 272 -2.98 -9.91 3.51
N THR A 273 -3.73 -9.11 2.78
CA THR A 273 -5.07 -9.42 2.28
C THR A 273 -5.23 -8.92 0.83
N PRO A 274 -5.76 -9.74 -0.09
CA PRO A 274 -6.17 -11.14 0.07
C PRO A 274 -4.98 -12.09 0.27
N ALA A 275 -5.22 -13.29 0.81
CA ALA A 275 -4.18 -14.31 0.98
C ALA A 275 -3.85 -15.07 -0.32
N THR A 276 -4.71 -14.95 -1.35
CA THR A 276 -4.57 -15.67 -2.62
C THR A 276 -3.26 -15.33 -3.31
N GLY A 277 -2.48 -16.35 -3.63
CA GLY A 277 -1.18 -16.21 -4.30
C GLY A 277 -0.02 -15.75 -3.40
N VAL A 278 -0.28 -15.36 -2.16
CA VAL A 278 0.75 -14.88 -1.22
C VAL A 278 1.46 -16.06 -0.57
N SER A 279 2.79 -16.10 -0.67
CA SER A 279 3.61 -17.21 -0.12
C SER A 279 3.55 -17.30 1.40
N ASN A 280 3.49 -16.16 2.10
CA ASN A 280 3.31 -16.07 3.54
C ASN A 280 2.66 -14.72 3.89
N VAL A 281 1.41 -14.75 4.31
CA VAL A 281 0.63 -13.55 4.65
C VAL A 281 1.19 -12.76 5.84
N ASN A 282 2.06 -13.36 6.64
CA ASN A 282 2.66 -12.72 7.80
C ASN A 282 4.11 -12.26 7.54
N SER A 283 4.60 -12.35 6.31
CA SER A 283 5.92 -11.84 5.93
C SER A 283 5.87 -10.34 5.65
N ALA A 284 6.97 -9.63 5.94
CA ALA A 284 7.14 -8.23 5.54
C ALA A 284 7.25 -8.06 4.02
N ASN A 285 7.80 -9.07 3.34
CA ASN A 285 8.15 -9.06 1.92
C ASN A 285 7.82 -10.40 1.25
N PRO A 286 6.55 -10.82 1.22
CA PRO A 286 6.18 -12.09 0.62
C PRO A 286 6.38 -12.09 -0.90
N MET A 287 6.54 -13.28 -1.47
CA MET A 287 6.36 -13.51 -2.89
C MET A 287 4.87 -13.67 -3.19
N VAL A 288 4.45 -13.17 -4.33
CA VAL A 288 3.09 -13.31 -4.85
C VAL A 288 3.16 -13.98 -6.22
N THR A 289 2.36 -15.04 -6.41
CA THR A 289 2.20 -15.74 -7.69
C THR A 289 0.74 -15.71 -8.08
N ILE A 290 0.42 -15.20 -9.25
CA ILE A 290 -0.96 -15.00 -9.72
C ILE A 290 -1.10 -15.61 -11.09
N ASN A 291 -2.09 -16.49 -11.26
CA ASN A 291 -2.46 -17.04 -12.56
C ASN A 291 -3.37 -16.08 -13.31
N ASN A 292 -2.99 -15.76 -14.56
CA ASN A 292 -3.78 -14.96 -15.49
C ASN A 292 -3.99 -15.70 -16.81
N PRO A 293 -4.92 -16.65 -16.89
CA PRO A 293 -5.20 -17.41 -18.11
C PRO A 293 -5.91 -16.58 -19.19
N GLY A 294 -6.17 -15.32 -18.94
CA GLY A 294 -6.84 -14.39 -19.85
C GLY A 294 -5.97 -13.95 -21.02
N ALA A 295 -6.52 -13.07 -21.87
CA ALA A 295 -5.80 -12.48 -22.99
C ALA A 295 -5.32 -11.05 -22.71
N THR A 296 -5.67 -10.48 -21.57
CA THR A 296 -5.34 -9.11 -21.17
C THR A 296 -4.72 -9.08 -19.78
N ALA A 297 -3.90 -8.06 -19.51
CA ALA A 297 -3.34 -7.84 -18.19
C ALA A 297 -4.45 -7.60 -17.15
N ILE A 298 -4.26 -8.13 -15.95
CA ILE A 298 -5.13 -7.91 -14.79
C ILE A 298 -4.39 -7.18 -13.69
N ASN A 299 -5.11 -6.41 -12.87
CA ASN A 299 -4.58 -5.76 -11.68
C ASN A 299 -5.14 -6.45 -10.44
N VAL A 300 -4.26 -6.88 -9.55
CA VAL A 300 -4.63 -7.42 -8.24
C VAL A 300 -4.04 -6.52 -7.16
N SER A 301 -4.91 -6.05 -6.27
CA SER A 301 -4.50 -5.18 -5.16
C SER A 301 -4.29 -6.02 -3.90
N TYR A 302 -3.16 -5.83 -3.25
CA TYR A 302 -2.84 -6.42 -1.96
C TYR A 302 -2.68 -5.31 -0.93
N THR A 303 -3.31 -5.51 0.21
CA THR A 303 -3.20 -4.60 1.36
C THR A 303 -2.39 -5.28 2.45
N VAL A 304 -1.34 -4.62 2.92
CA VAL A 304 -0.65 -5.03 4.14
C VAL A 304 -1.21 -4.26 5.32
N SER A 305 -1.54 -4.96 6.40
CA SER A 305 -1.81 -4.40 7.72
C SER A 305 -0.59 -4.64 8.61
N THR A 306 -0.06 -3.58 9.22
CA THR A 306 1.12 -3.63 10.08
C THR A 306 0.76 -3.16 11.48
N SER A 307 1.18 -3.90 12.50
CA SER A 307 1.09 -3.48 13.91
C SER A 307 2.39 -3.83 14.65
N LEU A 308 2.52 -3.33 15.88
CA LEU A 308 3.69 -3.64 16.71
C LEU A 308 3.66 -5.09 17.19
N ALA A 309 4.82 -5.75 17.18
CA ALA A 309 4.97 -7.10 17.73
C ALA A 309 4.69 -7.16 19.25
N SER A 310 4.92 -6.06 19.98
CA SER A 310 4.58 -5.92 21.39
C SER A 310 3.07 -5.79 21.68
N SER A 311 2.29 -5.41 20.64
CA SER A 311 0.84 -5.20 20.73
C SER A 311 0.16 -5.58 19.43
N PRO A 312 0.13 -6.87 19.07
CA PRO A 312 -0.40 -7.33 17.76
C PRO A 312 -1.88 -6.93 17.60
N GLY A 313 -2.20 -6.34 16.44
CA GLY A 313 -3.55 -5.91 16.11
C GLY A 313 -4.00 -4.61 16.77
N VAL A 314 -3.18 -4.00 17.62
CA VAL A 314 -3.44 -2.67 18.21
C VAL A 314 -2.85 -1.61 17.30
N CYS A 315 -3.58 -0.54 17.02
CA CYS A 315 -3.18 0.56 16.14
C CYS A 315 -2.65 0.11 14.77
N PRO A 316 -3.29 -0.82 14.04
CA PRO A 316 -2.77 -1.24 12.76
C PRO A 316 -2.82 -0.10 11.76
N THR A 317 -1.77 0.01 10.96
CA THR A 317 -1.77 0.83 9.74
C THR A 317 -1.95 -0.07 8.53
N THR A 318 -2.35 0.50 7.41
CA THR A 318 -2.49 -0.25 6.16
C THR A 318 -1.85 0.51 5.01
N ASP A 319 -1.32 -0.24 4.05
CA ASP A 319 -0.84 0.28 2.78
C ASP A 319 -1.18 -0.71 1.67
N VAL A 320 -1.23 -0.23 0.42
CA VAL A 320 -1.72 -1.00 -0.73
C VAL A 320 -0.69 -1.00 -1.84
N VAL A 321 -0.46 -2.19 -2.41
CA VAL A 321 0.32 -2.36 -3.64
C VAL A 321 -0.55 -3.00 -4.72
N VAL A 322 -0.36 -2.57 -5.96
CA VAL A 322 -1.00 -3.17 -7.13
C VAL A 322 0.01 -4.02 -7.87
N VAL A 323 -0.35 -5.29 -8.09
CA VAL A 323 0.38 -6.23 -8.95
C VAL A 323 -0.33 -6.28 -10.30
N ASN A 324 0.32 -5.80 -11.36
CA ASN A 324 -0.16 -5.89 -12.73
C ASN A 324 0.39 -7.18 -13.36
N VAL A 325 -0.49 -8.15 -13.62
CA VAL A 325 -0.14 -9.47 -14.14
C VAL A 325 -0.41 -9.52 -15.64
N LYS A 326 0.64 -9.64 -16.42
CA LYS A 326 0.59 -9.80 -17.87
C LYS A 326 0.24 -11.24 -18.21
N PRO A 327 -0.58 -11.50 -19.24
CA PRO A 327 -0.87 -12.86 -19.65
C PRO A 327 0.34 -13.51 -20.36
N SER A 328 0.56 -14.80 -20.11
CA SER A 328 1.31 -15.68 -21.00
C SER A 328 0.37 -16.25 -22.06
N LYS A 329 0.90 -16.70 -23.19
CA LYS A 329 0.09 -17.31 -24.26
C LYS A 329 0.64 -18.67 -24.60
N ASN A 330 -0.14 -19.72 -24.37
CA ASN A 330 0.14 -21.06 -24.81
C ASN A 330 -0.65 -21.37 -26.09
N THR A 331 0.05 -21.74 -27.17
CA THR A 331 -0.56 -22.09 -28.45
C THR A 331 -0.11 -23.48 -28.85
N SER A 332 -1.05 -24.36 -29.24
CA SER A 332 -0.75 -25.66 -29.79
C SER A 332 -1.10 -25.69 -31.28
N ILE A 333 -0.18 -26.14 -32.08
CA ILE A 333 -0.32 -26.33 -33.54
C ILE A 333 -0.21 -27.83 -33.79
N THR A 334 -1.11 -28.37 -34.57
CA THR A 334 -1.02 -29.77 -35.05
C THR A 334 -0.78 -29.72 -36.57
N GLN A 335 0.26 -30.39 -37.04
CA GLN A 335 0.63 -30.45 -38.46
C GLN A 335 0.98 -31.86 -38.87
N VAL A 336 0.61 -32.20 -40.09
CA VAL A 336 0.99 -33.44 -40.77
C VAL A 336 1.86 -33.10 -41.95
N ILE A 337 3.00 -33.78 -42.12
CA ILE A 337 3.86 -33.71 -43.31
C ILE A 337 4.04 -35.10 -43.91
N CYS A 338 4.21 -35.14 -45.22
CA CYS A 338 4.51 -36.36 -45.96
C CYS A 338 6.02 -36.58 -46.05
N ASP A 339 6.41 -37.83 -46.25
CA ASP A 339 7.80 -38.23 -46.40
C ASP A 339 8.58 -37.31 -47.38
N SER A 340 9.84 -37.06 -47.04
CA SER A 340 10.72 -36.13 -47.77
C SER A 340 10.38 -34.63 -47.68
N ASN A 341 9.31 -34.25 -46.94
CA ASN A 341 8.96 -32.87 -46.66
C ASN A 341 9.51 -32.44 -45.31
N TYR A 342 9.46 -31.14 -45.06
CA TYR A 342 9.82 -30.54 -43.81
C TYR A 342 8.76 -29.52 -43.40
N TYR A 343 8.74 -29.21 -42.11
CA TYR A 343 7.94 -28.11 -41.58
C TYR A 343 8.88 -27.08 -40.96
N VAL A 344 8.64 -25.80 -41.24
CA VAL A 344 9.38 -24.72 -40.62
C VAL A 344 8.60 -24.30 -39.38
N PHE A 345 9.14 -24.63 -38.20
CA PHE A 345 8.59 -24.26 -36.92
C PHE A 345 9.42 -23.12 -36.34
N GLN A 346 8.82 -21.92 -36.31
CA GLN A 346 9.52 -20.70 -35.98
C GLN A 346 10.76 -20.48 -36.85
N ASN A 347 11.97 -20.63 -36.35
CA ASN A 347 13.22 -20.50 -37.06
C ASN A 347 13.89 -21.87 -37.36
N ASP A 348 13.30 -22.96 -36.91
CA ASP A 348 13.86 -24.30 -37.05
C ASP A 348 13.13 -25.10 -38.11
N THR A 349 13.90 -25.89 -38.86
CA THR A 349 13.35 -26.82 -39.84
C THR A 349 13.31 -28.22 -39.26
N VAL A 350 12.10 -28.80 -39.15
CA VAL A 350 11.86 -30.09 -38.52
C VAL A 350 11.40 -31.13 -39.54
N PHE A 351 11.93 -32.36 -39.44
CA PHE A 351 11.77 -33.42 -40.42
C PHE A 351 11.10 -34.67 -39.85
N ASN A 352 11.00 -34.79 -38.54
CA ASN A 352 10.52 -36.01 -37.90
C ASN A 352 9.23 -35.76 -37.08
N SER A 353 8.44 -36.83 -36.96
CA SER A 353 7.33 -36.78 -35.97
C SER A 353 7.83 -36.45 -34.59
N GLY A 354 7.13 -35.58 -33.90
CA GLY A 354 7.49 -35.21 -32.53
C GLY A 354 6.70 -34.03 -31.98
N ILE A 355 6.95 -33.75 -30.75
CA ILE A 355 6.46 -32.52 -30.07
C ILE A 355 7.63 -31.57 -30.02
N TYR A 356 7.49 -30.42 -30.65
CA TYR A 356 8.47 -29.34 -30.66
C TYR A 356 7.90 -28.17 -29.88
N VAL A 357 8.72 -27.58 -29.00
CA VAL A 357 8.31 -26.46 -28.14
C VAL A 357 9.28 -25.32 -28.40
N ASP A 358 8.74 -24.14 -28.62
CA ASP A 358 9.50 -22.90 -28.69
C ASP A 358 8.90 -21.83 -27.78
N THR A 359 9.77 -20.96 -27.26
CA THR A 359 9.39 -19.89 -26.36
C THR A 359 9.60 -18.55 -27.03
N LEU A 360 8.51 -17.81 -27.17
CA LEU A 360 8.48 -16.49 -27.79
C LEU A 360 8.09 -15.44 -26.77
N SER A 361 8.73 -14.27 -26.78
CA SER A 361 8.30 -13.14 -25.97
C SER A 361 7.03 -12.52 -26.55
N THR A 362 6.01 -12.34 -25.72
CA THR A 362 4.80 -11.60 -26.09
C THR A 362 5.09 -10.11 -26.28
N SER A 363 4.16 -9.37 -26.88
CA SER A 363 4.22 -7.89 -26.94
C SER A 363 4.28 -7.23 -25.56
N PHE A 364 3.97 -7.96 -24.50
CA PHE A 364 4.02 -7.53 -23.10
C PHE A 364 5.35 -7.87 -22.42
N GLY A 365 6.25 -8.59 -23.09
CA GLY A 365 7.54 -9.03 -22.55
C GLY A 365 7.47 -10.33 -21.75
N CYS A 366 6.32 -11.01 -21.72
CA CYS A 366 6.16 -12.31 -21.07
C CYS A 366 6.38 -13.44 -22.06
N ASP A 367 6.81 -14.60 -21.57
CA ASP A 367 7.04 -15.77 -22.43
C ASP A 367 5.71 -16.32 -22.96
N SER A 368 5.76 -16.77 -24.23
CA SER A 368 4.68 -17.47 -24.91
C SER A 368 5.20 -18.82 -25.36
N ILE A 369 4.54 -19.88 -24.95
CA ILE A 369 4.92 -21.24 -25.35
C ILE A 369 4.11 -21.63 -26.58
N VAL A 370 4.80 -21.96 -27.68
CA VAL A 370 4.21 -22.53 -28.88
C VAL A 370 4.62 -23.99 -28.97
N THR A 371 3.64 -24.88 -28.96
CA THR A 371 3.86 -26.32 -29.07
C THR A 371 3.40 -26.79 -30.45
N LEU A 372 4.28 -27.42 -31.22
CA LEU A 372 3.97 -28.08 -32.47
C LEU A 372 3.89 -29.59 -32.23
N ASN A 373 2.74 -30.19 -32.53
CA ASN A 373 2.56 -31.63 -32.64
C ASN A 373 2.73 -31.98 -34.15
N LEU A 374 3.89 -32.47 -34.53
CA LEU A 374 4.20 -32.84 -35.93
C LEU A 374 4.06 -34.34 -36.11
N THR A 375 3.30 -34.73 -37.12
CA THR A 375 3.18 -36.13 -37.56
C THR A 375 3.78 -36.25 -38.97
N LEU A 376 4.79 -37.09 -39.10
CA LEU A 376 5.32 -37.50 -40.39
C LEU A 376 4.57 -38.76 -40.84
N VAL A 377 4.00 -38.73 -42.01
CA VAL A 377 3.40 -39.89 -42.68
C VAL A 377 4.35 -40.32 -43.77
N ASN A 378 4.75 -41.58 -43.74
CA ASN A 378 5.61 -42.14 -44.79
C ASN A 378 4.93 -42.01 -46.16
N SER A 379 5.74 -41.91 -47.22
CA SER A 379 5.26 -41.94 -48.59
C SER A 379 4.38 -43.17 -48.81
N LEU A 380 3.37 -43.00 -49.64
CA LEU A 380 2.59 -44.14 -50.10
C LEU A 380 3.52 -44.98 -50.99
N ASP A 381 3.77 -46.23 -50.60
CA ASP A 381 4.38 -47.21 -51.48
C ASP A 381 3.25 -47.68 -52.44
N PHE A 382 3.16 -46.98 -53.55
CA PHE A 382 2.08 -47.17 -54.51
C PHE A 382 2.70 -47.46 -55.86
N ASP A 383 2.54 -48.72 -56.32
CA ASP A 383 3.04 -49.22 -57.52
C ASP A 383 1.98 -50.09 -58.19
N ILE A 384 1.65 -49.81 -59.42
CA ILE A 384 0.73 -50.61 -60.27
C ILE A 384 1.56 -51.24 -61.35
N PRO A 385 1.67 -52.59 -61.45
CA PRO A 385 2.47 -53.25 -62.45
C PRO A 385 2.12 -52.82 -63.86
N ASP A 386 3.11 -52.43 -64.69
CA ASP A 386 2.96 -52.14 -66.08
C ASP A 386 2.30 -53.33 -66.76
N THR A 387 1.23 -53.09 -67.51
CA THR A 387 0.44 -54.14 -68.13
C THR A 387 0.12 -53.74 -69.60
N ALA A 388 0.34 -54.65 -70.50
CA ALA A 388 0.00 -54.48 -71.91
C ALA A 388 -1.16 -55.41 -72.26
N PHE A 389 -2.16 -54.86 -72.95
CA PHE A 389 -3.27 -55.65 -73.51
C PHE A 389 -3.74 -55.08 -74.86
N CYS A 390 -4.47 -55.88 -75.59
CA CYS A 390 -4.89 -55.51 -76.95
C CYS A 390 -6.03 -54.48 -76.92
N ILE A 391 -6.03 -53.56 -77.90
CA ILE A 391 -7.10 -52.60 -78.11
C ILE A 391 -8.42 -53.31 -78.29
N GLY A 392 -9.47 -52.83 -77.50
CA GLY A 392 -10.77 -53.44 -77.51
C GLY A 392 -11.01 -54.40 -76.33
N ASN A 393 -9.96 -54.82 -75.66
CA ASN A 393 -10.08 -55.55 -74.36
C ASN A 393 -10.16 -54.59 -73.16
N SER A 394 -10.52 -55.11 -72.00
CA SER A 394 -10.54 -54.39 -70.79
C SER A 394 -9.56 -54.93 -69.76
N LEU A 395 -8.97 -54.04 -68.96
CA LEU A 395 -8.20 -54.37 -67.80
C LEU A 395 -8.95 -53.91 -66.52
N THR A 396 -9.11 -54.82 -65.60
CA THR A 396 -9.63 -54.50 -64.28
C THR A 396 -8.46 -54.46 -63.31
N THR A 397 -8.29 -53.32 -62.61
CA THR A 397 -7.31 -53.21 -61.57
C THR A 397 -8.06 -52.91 -60.24
N THR A 398 -7.60 -53.53 -59.16
CA THR A 398 -8.13 -53.29 -57.79
C THR A 398 -7.08 -52.64 -56.97
N LEU A 399 -7.43 -51.48 -56.40
CA LEU A 399 -6.52 -50.66 -55.62
C LEU A 399 -6.94 -50.64 -54.14
N ASP A 400 -6.08 -50.20 -53.24
CA ASP A 400 -6.36 -50.15 -51.83
C ASP A 400 -7.53 -49.17 -51.55
N PRO A 401 -8.62 -49.63 -50.93
CA PRO A 401 -9.77 -48.78 -50.63
C PRO A 401 -9.52 -47.66 -49.61
N ASN A 402 -8.35 -47.64 -48.96
CA ASN A 402 -7.98 -46.61 -47.98
C ASN A 402 -7.47 -45.30 -48.61
N PHE A 403 -7.30 -45.33 -49.96
CA PHE A 403 -6.84 -44.16 -50.70
C PHE A 403 -7.92 -43.65 -51.67
N SER A 404 -7.86 -42.38 -52.01
CA SER A 404 -8.60 -41.81 -53.13
C SER A 404 -7.69 -41.72 -54.35
N TYR A 405 -8.25 -41.94 -55.55
CA TYR A 405 -7.47 -42.03 -56.77
C TYR A 405 -7.96 -41.06 -57.83
N ALA A 406 -7.03 -40.41 -58.51
CA ALA A 406 -7.30 -39.58 -59.66
C ALA A 406 -6.50 -40.10 -60.85
N TRP A 407 -7.13 -40.39 -61.99
CA TRP A 407 -6.54 -40.94 -63.18
C TRP A 407 -6.40 -39.91 -64.28
N THR A 408 -5.28 -39.95 -65.03
CA THR A 408 -5.04 -39.11 -66.17
C THR A 408 -4.55 -39.99 -67.35
N PRO A 409 -5.22 -40.03 -68.53
CA PRO A 409 -6.51 -39.40 -68.79
C PRO A 409 -7.65 -40.01 -67.94
N ALA A 410 -8.68 -39.20 -67.63
CA ALA A 410 -9.83 -39.67 -66.90
C ALA A 410 -10.60 -40.69 -67.72
N PHE A 411 -11.14 -41.73 -67.06
CA PHE A 411 -12.01 -42.73 -67.71
C PHE A 411 -13.39 -42.78 -66.95
N THR A 412 -14.38 -43.33 -67.68
CA THR A 412 -15.79 -43.11 -67.32
C THR A 412 -16.44 -44.26 -66.55
N ALA A 413 -15.75 -45.30 -66.15
CA ALA A 413 -16.37 -46.47 -65.55
C ALA A 413 -15.56 -46.97 -64.33
N ASN A 414 -16.13 -46.77 -63.10
CA ASN A 414 -15.67 -47.40 -61.88
C ASN A 414 -16.70 -48.44 -61.42
N PRO A 415 -16.42 -49.74 -61.48
CA PRO A 415 -17.34 -50.76 -60.97
C PRO A 415 -17.59 -50.70 -59.48
N SER A 416 -16.60 -50.16 -58.72
CA SER A 416 -16.73 -49.86 -57.29
C SER A 416 -15.68 -48.81 -56.87
N ALA A 417 -15.70 -48.37 -55.62
CA ALA A 417 -14.81 -47.33 -55.11
C ALA A 417 -13.30 -47.67 -55.20
N SER A 418 -12.92 -48.93 -55.31
CA SER A 418 -11.52 -49.41 -55.39
C SER A 418 -11.24 -50.28 -56.60
N VAL A 419 -12.21 -50.46 -57.48
CA VAL A 419 -12.07 -51.31 -58.70
C VAL A 419 -12.26 -50.41 -59.92
N TYR A 420 -11.22 -50.40 -60.81
CA TYR A 420 -11.17 -49.55 -61.97
C TYR A 420 -11.14 -50.41 -63.22
N LEU A 421 -11.98 -50.07 -64.20
CA LEU A 421 -12.06 -50.76 -65.52
C LEU A 421 -11.48 -49.84 -66.59
N LEU A 422 -10.31 -50.24 -67.17
CA LEU A 422 -9.61 -49.51 -68.17
C LEU A 422 -9.97 -50.11 -69.52
N GLN A 423 -10.50 -49.32 -70.48
CA GLN A 423 -10.89 -49.75 -71.88
C GLN A 423 -10.45 -48.73 -72.88
N PRO A 424 -9.13 -48.60 -73.15
CA PRO A 424 -8.62 -47.66 -74.13
C PRO A 424 -8.97 -48.08 -75.52
N THR A 425 -9.35 -47.13 -76.40
CA THR A 425 -9.61 -47.32 -77.82
C THR A 425 -8.35 -47.05 -78.68
N ILE A 426 -7.33 -46.50 -78.07
CA ILE A 426 -6.00 -46.26 -78.70
C ILE A 426 -4.91 -46.60 -77.65
N SER A 427 -3.68 -46.74 -78.06
CA SER A 427 -2.57 -46.91 -77.11
C SER A 427 -2.52 -45.71 -76.14
N THR A 428 -2.69 -45.97 -74.85
CA THR A 428 -2.86 -44.93 -73.83
C THR A 428 -2.02 -45.25 -72.57
N ASN A 429 -1.24 -44.31 -72.13
CA ASN A 429 -0.58 -44.37 -70.86
C ASN A 429 -1.49 -43.73 -69.88
N TYR A 430 -1.77 -44.41 -68.79
CA TYR A 430 -2.53 -43.86 -67.60
C TYR A 430 -1.58 -43.53 -66.48
N VAL A 431 -1.74 -42.38 -65.89
CA VAL A 431 -1.08 -41.99 -64.66
C VAL A 431 -2.15 -41.92 -63.58
N VAL A 432 -1.91 -42.55 -62.42
CA VAL A 432 -2.79 -42.54 -61.33
C VAL A 432 -2.14 -41.83 -60.12
N LEU A 433 -2.87 -40.91 -59.53
CA LEU A 433 -2.47 -40.22 -58.33
C LEU A 433 -3.27 -40.80 -57.16
N ALA A 434 -2.57 -41.43 -56.24
CA ALA A 434 -3.16 -41.93 -54.97
C ALA A 434 -3.01 -40.88 -53.89
N THR A 435 -4.08 -40.61 -53.13
CA THR A 435 -4.09 -39.66 -52.04
C THR A 435 -4.57 -40.36 -50.75
N SER A 436 -3.79 -40.30 -49.68
CA SER A 436 -4.15 -40.84 -48.37
C SER A 436 -5.16 -39.95 -47.65
N SER A 437 -5.77 -40.46 -46.58
CA SER A 437 -6.67 -39.69 -45.70
C SER A 437 -5.94 -38.54 -44.98
N SER A 438 -4.61 -38.62 -44.87
CA SER A 438 -3.75 -37.54 -44.33
C SER A 438 -3.33 -36.52 -45.36
N GLY A 439 -3.73 -36.67 -46.66
CA GLY A 439 -3.41 -35.76 -47.74
C GLY A 439 -2.06 -36.03 -48.43
N CYS A 440 -1.34 -37.08 -48.06
CA CYS A 440 -0.12 -37.47 -48.76
C CYS A 440 -0.45 -38.12 -50.12
N VAL A 441 0.33 -37.78 -51.13
CA VAL A 441 0.12 -38.21 -52.52
C VAL A 441 1.30 -39.03 -53.00
N SER A 442 1.01 -40.02 -53.87
CA SER A 442 1.96 -40.75 -54.69
C SER A 442 1.39 -40.96 -56.06
N SER A 443 2.21 -41.07 -57.04
CA SER A 443 1.78 -41.30 -58.45
C SER A 443 2.55 -42.44 -59.07
N ASP A 444 1.87 -43.18 -59.87
CA ASP A 444 2.43 -44.21 -60.72
C ASP A 444 1.89 -44.11 -62.16
#